data_1fc40c038b9e46e53a459e16253112f3
#
_entry.id   1fc40c038b9e46e53a459e16253112f3
#
_cell.length_a   1.000
_cell.length_b   1.000
_cell.length_c   1.000
_cell.angle_alpha   90.00
_cell.angle_beta   90.00
_cell.angle_gamma   90.00
#
_symmetry.space_group_name_H-M   'P 1'
#
loop_
_entity.id
_entity.type
_entity.pdbx_description
1 polymer ?
#
loop_
_entity_poly.entity_id
_entity_poly.type
_entity_poly.pdbx_seq_one_letter_code
_entity_poly.pdbx_strand_id
1 'polypeptide(L)'
;MSMRWRIRSKTENAITKWRLDGSVAAFQLGGYLEERALKRAYLLMQKIGFAEALDSIVASDPRYQRDAYVFLRDALDFTTKQQKKIKGVSVRHVTGPELLDGVRRYALKEFGPMVITVFDNWGIHSCEDVGNIVFNLIGAGVFGKTEQDSIEHFKNVYDFEEVFVKPFAPEKPPTAKAPSHLPARRPATSSK
;
A
#
# COMPACT_ATOMS: atom_id res chain seq x y z
N MET A 1 -5.01 -9.78 19.85
CA MET A 1 -4.03 -10.70 19.23
C MET A 1 -3.62 -10.08 17.91
N SER A 2 -2.34 -9.79 17.74
CA SER A 2 -1.80 -8.98 16.63
C SER A 2 -1.33 -9.89 15.50
N MET A 3 -1.88 -9.74 14.32
CA MET A 3 -1.48 -10.45 13.10
C MET A 3 -0.30 -9.78 12.41
N ARG A 4 0.52 -10.57 11.73
CA ARG A 4 1.83 -10.08 11.26
C ARG A 4 2.16 -10.57 9.85
N TRP A 5 2.19 -9.69 8.87
CA TRP A 5 2.60 -9.96 7.49
C TRP A 5 4.11 -9.81 7.29
N ARG A 6 4.71 -10.67 6.50
CA ARG A 6 6.15 -10.68 6.22
C ARG A 6 6.41 -10.87 4.72
N ILE A 7 7.29 -10.08 4.13
CA ILE A 7 7.86 -10.39 2.82
C ILE A 7 8.74 -11.63 2.97
N ARG A 8 8.37 -12.72 2.33
CA ARG A 8 9.11 -13.98 2.36
C ARG A 8 10.03 -14.03 1.15
N SER A 9 11.34 -14.05 1.37
CA SER A 9 12.28 -14.40 0.31
C SER A 9 12.48 -15.92 0.29
N LYS A 10 12.18 -16.56 -0.85
CA LYS A 10 12.52 -17.99 -1.10
C LYS A 10 14.02 -18.27 -0.94
N THR A 11 14.84 -17.24 -0.90
CA THR A 11 16.30 -17.28 -0.86
C THR A 11 16.89 -17.39 0.55
N GLU A 12 16.11 -17.14 1.63
CA GLU A 12 16.62 -17.42 2.99
C GLU A 12 17.01 -18.89 3.15
N ASN A 13 16.28 -19.82 2.52
CA ASN A 13 16.61 -21.24 2.53
C ASN A 13 17.84 -21.58 1.66
N ALA A 14 18.06 -20.84 0.57
CA ALA A 14 19.22 -21.07 -0.30
C ALA A 14 20.52 -20.57 0.35
N ILE A 15 20.50 -19.40 0.98
CA ILE A 15 21.68 -18.82 1.65
C ILE A 15 22.06 -19.65 2.89
N THR A 16 21.08 -20.18 3.64
CA THR A 16 21.33 -21.05 4.80
C THR A 16 21.94 -22.39 4.35
N LYS A 17 21.50 -22.94 3.21
CA LYS A 17 22.03 -24.17 2.64
C LYS A 17 23.47 -23.99 2.13
N TRP A 18 23.79 -22.85 1.52
CA TRP A 18 25.16 -22.52 1.07
C TRP A 18 26.14 -22.32 2.23
N ARG A 19 25.68 -21.88 3.39
CA ARG A 19 26.53 -21.67 4.57
C ARG A 19 26.90 -22.99 5.28
N LEU A 20 26.14 -24.05 5.03
CA LEU A 20 26.36 -25.37 5.67
C LEU A 20 27.31 -26.28 4.88
N ASP A 21 27.50 -26.05 3.57
CA ASP A 21 28.31 -26.94 2.73
C ASP A 21 29.82 -26.63 2.70
N GLY A 22 30.29 -25.70 3.55
CA GLY A 22 31.71 -25.59 3.94
C GLY A 22 32.75 -25.39 2.79
N SER A 23 32.32 -25.11 1.56
CA SER A 23 33.21 -24.94 0.40
C SER A 23 33.33 -23.47 0.00
N VAL A 24 33.87 -22.66 0.91
CA VAL A 24 34.43 -21.35 0.54
C VAL A 24 35.91 -21.38 0.83
N ALA A 25 36.67 -21.85 -0.17
CA ALA A 25 38.10 -21.64 -0.19
C ALA A 25 38.39 -20.14 -0.13
N ALA A 26 39.15 -19.74 0.88
CA ALA A 26 39.58 -18.40 1.15
C ALA A 26 40.17 -17.73 -0.11
N PHE A 27 39.56 -16.61 -0.54
CA PHE A 27 40.24 -15.62 -1.36
C PHE A 27 40.22 -14.29 -0.61
N GLN A 28 41.22 -14.07 0.14
CA GLN A 28 41.51 -12.87 0.91
C GLN A 28 42.15 -11.86 -0.04
N LEU A 29 41.35 -11.03 -0.71
CA LEU A 29 41.72 -9.73 -1.33
C LEU A 29 40.55 -9.28 -2.24
N GLY A 30 39.57 -8.57 -1.69
CA GLY A 30 38.45 -7.99 -2.49
C GLY A 30 37.08 -7.93 -1.81
N GLY A 31 36.98 -8.26 -0.53
CA GLY A 31 35.71 -8.50 0.16
C GLY A 31 34.66 -7.38 0.10
N TYR A 32 35.03 -6.18 -0.30
CA TYR A 32 34.10 -5.06 -0.37
C TYR A 32 33.36 -4.95 -1.73
N LEU A 33 34.01 -5.36 -2.81
CA LEU A 33 33.42 -5.35 -4.15
C LEU A 33 32.53 -6.58 -4.37
N GLU A 34 32.90 -7.72 -3.81
CA GLU A 34 32.12 -8.95 -3.88
C GLU A 34 30.80 -8.85 -3.10
N GLU A 35 30.81 -8.25 -1.91
CA GLU A 35 29.61 -8.08 -1.11
C GLU A 35 28.58 -7.16 -1.81
N ARG A 36 29.04 -6.11 -2.47
CA ARG A 36 28.18 -5.22 -3.26
C ARG A 36 27.64 -5.91 -4.52
N ALA A 37 28.46 -6.72 -5.18
CA ALA A 37 28.06 -7.49 -6.36
C ALA A 37 27.04 -8.57 -5.99
N LEU A 38 27.26 -9.29 -4.91
CA LEU A 38 26.33 -10.29 -4.38
C LEU A 38 25.00 -9.66 -3.94
N LYS A 39 25.03 -8.51 -3.25
CA LYS A 39 23.81 -7.74 -2.91
C LYS A 39 23.06 -7.28 -4.16
N ARG A 40 23.79 -6.85 -5.19
CA ARG A 40 23.20 -6.43 -6.46
C ARG A 40 22.57 -7.59 -7.22
N ALA A 41 23.26 -8.72 -7.30
CA ALA A 41 22.75 -9.95 -7.90
C ALA A 41 21.53 -10.47 -7.14
N TYR A 42 21.56 -10.46 -5.82
CA TYR A 42 20.43 -10.83 -4.95
C TYR A 42 19.20 -9.94 -5.18
N LEU A 43 19.38 -8.62 -5.24
CA LEU A 43 18.30 -7.68 -5.53
C LEU A 43 17.73 -7.85 -6.94
N LEU A 44 18.57 -8.18 -7.93
CA LEU A 44 18.14 -8.49 -9.29
C LEU A 44 17.34 -9.79 -9.33
N MET A 45 17.78 -10.84 -8.67
CA MET A 45 17.04 -12.10 -8.56
C MET A 45 15.70 -11.93 -7.86
N GLN A 46 15.62 -11.09 -6.82
CA GLN A 46 14.34 -10.76 -6.18
C GLN A 46 13.40 -10.00 -7.12
N LYS A 47 13.93 -9.07 -7.92
CA LYS A 47 13.11 -8.33 -8.91
C LYS A 47 12.60 -9.24 -10.01
N ILE A 48 13.43 -10.16 -10.53
CA ILE A 48 13.04 -11.13 -11.55
C ILE A 48 11.97 -12.07 -10.99
N GLY A 49 12.18 -12.66 -9.83
CA GLY A 49 11.22 -13.56 -9.20
C GLY A 49 9.88 -12.88 -8.84
N PHE A 50 9.90 -11.59 -8.49
CA PHE A 50 8.67 -10.80 -8.28
C PHE A 50 7.95 -10.53 -9.59
N ALA A 51 8.67 -10.19 -10.67
CA ALA A 51 8.08 -9.95 -11.98
C ALA A 51 7.39 -11.21 -12.53
N GLU A 52 8.05 -12.36 -12.47
CA GLU A 52 7.49 -13.65 -12.87
C GLU A 52 6.26 -14.04 -12.03
N ALA A 53 6.32 -13.81 -10.71
CA ALA A 53 5.17 -14.03 -9.84
C ALA A 53 3.97 -13.14 -10.23
N LEU A 54 4.22 -11.86 -10.57
CA LEU A 54 3.16 -10.96 -11.03
C LEU A 54 2.53 -11.42 -12.34
N ASP A 55 3.33 -11.88 -13.30
CA ASP A 55 2.81 -12.38 -14.58
C ASP A 55 1.89 -13.58 -14.36
N SER A 56 2.27 -14.48 -13.45
CA SER A 56 1.45 -15.63 -13.06
C SER A 56 0.16 -15.20 -12.33
N ILE A 57 0.24 -14.22 -11.42
CA ILE A 57 -0.92 -13.73 -10.67
C ILE A 57 -1.92 -13.07 -11.60
N VAL A 58 -1.47 -12.14 -12.45
CA VAL A 58 -2.35 -11.40 -13.38
C VAL A 58 -3.00 -12.35 -14.40
N ALA A 59 -2.30 -13.39 -14.81
CA ALA A 59 -2.88 -14.43 -15.68
C ALA A 59 -3.99 -15.25 -14.97
N SER A 60 -3.87 -15.47 -13.65
CA SER A 60 -4.84 -16.23 -12.86
C SER A 60 -5.99 -15.38 -12.31
N ASP A 61 -5.74 -14.11 -12.02
CA ASP A 61 -6.73 -13.15 -11.52
C ASP A 61 -6.60 -11.80 -12.25
N PRO A 62 -7.33 -11.63 -13.38
CA PRO A 62 -7.25 -10.42 -14.20
C PRO A 62 -8.02 -9.22 -13.62
N ARG A 63 -8.65 -9.34 -12.46
CA ARG A 63 -9.40 -8.24 -11.83
C ARG A 63 -8.53 -7.04 -11.49
N TYR A 64 -7.26 -7.29 -11.16
CA TYR A 64 -6.33 -6.27 -10.70
C TYR A 64 -5.18 -6.11 -11.67
N GLN A 65 -4.84 -4.87 -11.98
CA GLN A 65 -3.70 -4.58 -12.83
C GLN A 65 -2.37 -4.84 -12.12
N ARG A 66 -1.32 -5.08 -12.89
CA ARG A 66 0.04 -5.33 -12.40
C ARG A 66 0.52 -4.27 -11.41
N ASP A 67 0.19 -3.01 -11.68
CA ASP A 67 0.63 -1.86 -10.86
C ASP A 67 0.00 -1.86 -9.46
N ALA A 68 -1.20 -2.42 -9.30
CA ALA A 68 -1.82 -2.60 -7.99
C ALA A 68 -0.97 -3.47 -7.05
N TYR A 69 -0.40 -4.53 -7.57
CA TYR A 69 0.49 -5.42 -6.80
C TYR A 69 1.83 -4.75 -6.45
N VAL A 70 2.40 -3.99 -7.40
CA VAL A 70 3.63 -3.20 -7.17
C VAL A 70 3.39 -2.18 -6.09
N PHE A 71 2.30 -1.42 -6.21
CA PHE A 71 1.89 -0.42 -5.21
C PHE A 71 1.72 -1.04 -3.82
N LEU A 72 1.06 -2.19 -3.73
CA LEU A 72 0.82 -2.82 -2.43
C LEU A 72 2.10 -3.31 -1.76
N ARG A 73 3.06 -3.83 -2.53
CA ARG A 73 4.40 -4.16 -2.03
C ARG A 73 5.10 -2.91 -1.45
N ASP A 74 5.03 -1.81 -2.17
CA ASP A 74 5.68 -0.56 -1.78
C ASP A 74 4.96 0.07 -0.56
N ALA A 75 3.62 -0.05 -0.47
CA ALA A 75 2.83 0.36 0.69
C ALA A 75 3.18 -0.47 1.95
N LEU A 76 3.41 -1.78 1.82
CA LEU A 76 3.88 -2.63 2.92
C LEU A 76 5.27 -2.19 3.41
N ASP A 77 6.17 -1.90 2.48
CA ASP A 77 7.53 -1.42 2.79
C ASP A 77 7.50 -0.06 3.49
N PHE A 78 6.63 0.84 3.02
CA PHE A 78 6.36 2.12 3.66
C PHE A 78 5.84 1.95 5.09
N THR A 79 4.84 1.09 5.29
CA THR A 79 4.24 0.81 6.59
C THR A 79 5.27 0.25 7.58
N THR A 80 6.06 -0.70 7.13
CA THR A 80 7.13 -1.30 7.94
C THR A 80 8.17 -0.26 8.37
N LYS A 81 8.57 0.64 7.46
CA LYS A 81 9.51 1.73 7.76
C LYS A 81 8.93 2.73 8.75
N GLN A 82 7.65 3.07 8.63
CA GLN A 82 6.95 3.96 9.56
C GLN A 82 6.86 3.36 10.96
N GLN A 83 6.46 2.10 11.07
CA GLN A 83 6.37 1.40 12.37
C GLN A 83 7.74 1.30 13.06
N LYS A 84 8.80 1.04 12.28
CA LYS A 84 10.18 1.00 12.79
C LYS A 84 10.59 2.34 13.39
N LYS A 85 10.22 3.46 12.75
CA LYS A 85 10.50 4.81 13.28
C LYS A 85 9.76 5.09 14.58
N ILE A 86 8.50 4.65 14.69
CA ILE A 86 7.65 4.92 15.86
C ILE A 86 8.02 4.02 17.05
N LYS A 87 8.24 2.73 16.81
CA LYS A 87 8.44 1.72 17.88
C LYS A 87 9.91 1.50 18.25
N GLY A 88 10.87 2.09 17.51
CA GLY A 88 12.32 1.90 17.74
C GLY A 88 12.83 0.47 17.58
N VAL A 89 11.95 -0.48 17.25
CA VAL A 89 12.25 -1.92 17.11
C VAL A 89 12.04 -2.33 15.65
N SER A 90 12.85 -3.27 15.17
CA SER A 90 12.64 -3.86 13.84
C SER A 90 11.33 -4.63 13.84
N VAL A 91 10.26 -3.99 13.32
CA VAL A 91 8.97 -4.63 13.13
C VAL A 91 9.09 -5.59 11.95
N ARG A 92 8.99 -6.88 12.21
CA ARG A 92 9.09 -7.91 11.16
C ARG A 92 7.75 -8.19 10.48
N HIS A 93 6.65 -7.77 11.08
CA HIS A 93 5.30 -8.13 10.65
C HIS A 93 4.34 -6.96 10.85
N VAL A 94 3.42 -6.80 9.90
CA VAL A 94 2.37 -5.78 9.87
C VAL A 94 1.04 -6.50 9.93
N THR A 95 0.07 -6.01 10.69
CA THR A 95 -1.29 -6.58 10.73
C THR A 95 -2.12 -6.08 9.54
N GLY A 96 -3.22 -6.77 9.19
CA GLY A 96 -4.13 -6.34 8.12
C GLY A 96 -4.61 -4.89 8.27
N PRO A 97 -5.16 -4.47 9.42
CA PRO A 97 -5.55 -3.08 9.67
C PRO A 97 -4.38 -2.09 9.63
N GLU A 98 -3.20 -2.47 10.14
CA GLU A 98 -2.00 -1.63 10.05
C GLU A 98 -1.54 -1.46 8.59
N LEU A 99 -1.67 -2.52 7.77
CA LEU A 99 -1.38 -2.44 6.35
C LEU A 99 -2.36 -1.52 5.64
N LEU A 100 -3.66 -1.61 5.93
CA LEU A 100 -4.68 -0.75 5.34
C LEU A 100 -4.47 0.73 5.71
N ASP A 101 -4.10 1.06 6.95
CA ASP A 101 -3.72 2.42 7.32
C ASP A 101 -2.46 2.88 6.56
N GLY A 102 -1.50 1.97 6.37
CA GLY A 102 -0.30 2.22 5.56
C GLY A 102 -0.64 2.47 4.09
N VAL A 103 -1.52 1.67 3.49
CA VAL A 103 -2.05 1.84 2.13
C VAL A 103 -2.71 3.21 1.98
N ARG A 104 -3.57 3.58 2.92
CA ARG A 104 -4.22 4.89 2.95
C ARG A 104 -3.21 6.04 2.92
N ARG A 105 -2.25 6.02 3.84
CA ARG A 105 -1.24 7.08 3.95
C ARG A 105 -0.32 7.13 2.74
N TYR A 106 0.08 5.98 2.23
CA TYR A 106 0.96 5.89 1.07
C TYR A 106 0.25 6.36 -0.19
N ALA A 107 -1.01 5.93 -0.41
CA ALA A 107 -1.82 6.38 -1.52
C ALA A 107 -2.02 7.90 -1.54
N LEU A 108 -2.40 8.48 -0.40
CA LEU A 108 -2.56 9.94 -0.28
C LEU A 108 -1.25 10.69 -0.52
N LYS A 109 -0.13 10.13 -0.08
CA LYS A 109 1.20 10.74 -0.29
C LYS A 109 1.62 10.71 -1.76
N GLU A 110 1.40 9.60 -2.46
CA GLU A 110 1.86 9.42 -3.84
C GLU A 110 0.90 10.04 -4.87
N PHE A 111 -0.42 9.97 -4.64
CA PHE A 111 -1.44 10.34 -5.61
C PHE A 111 -2.33 11.52 -5.16
N GLY A 112 -2.33 11.89 -3.88
CA GLY A 112 -3.17 12.98 -3.34
C GLY A 112 -4.64 12.81 -3.74
N PRO A 113 -5.29 13.83 -4.35
CA PRO A 113 -6.71 13.73 -4.75
C PRO A 113 -6.98 12.71 -5.86
N MET A 114 -5.94 12.20 -6.56
CA MET A 114 -6.09 11.27 -7.67
C MET A 114 -6.19 9.80 -7.24
N VAL A 115 -6.13 9.51 -5.93
CA VAL A 115 -6.14 8.13 -5.41
C VAL A 115 -7.27 7.30 -6.01
N ILE A 116 -8.52 7.80 -5.98
CA ILE A 116 -9.68 7.05 -6.50
C ILE A 116 -9.52 6.73 -7.97
N THR A 117 -9.13 7.72 -8.80
CA THR A 117 -8.93 7.50 -10.24
C THR A 117 -7.87 6.44 -10.52
N VAL A 118 -6.78 6.44 -9.75
CA VAL A 118 -5.70 5.46 -9.90
C VAL A 118 -6.18 4.08 -9.44
N PHE A 119 -6.86 4.00 -8.31
CA PHE A 119 -7.37 2.75 -7.76
C PHE A 119 -8.44 2.12 -8.66
N ASP A 120 -9.38 2.93 -9.19
CA ASP A 120 -10.38 2.47 -10.17
C ASP A 120 -9.71 1.89 -11.42
N ASN A 121 -8.68 2.56 -11.94
CA ASN A 121 -7.91 2.04 -13.08
C ASN A 121 -7.20 0.72 -12.77
N TRP A 122 -6.84 0.47 -11.51
CA TRP A 122 -6.19 -0.77 -11.08
C TRP A 122 -7.18 -1.87 -10.65
N GLY A 123 -8.48 -1.58 -10.61
CA GLY A 123 -9.53 -2.50 -10.17
C GLY A 123 -9.68 -2.57 -8.64
N ILE A 124 -9.20 -1.56 -7.91
CA ILE A 124 -9.30 -1.48 -6.43
C ILE A 124 -10.44 -0.55 -6.05
N HIS A 125 -11.55 -1.09 -5.57
CA HIS A 125 -12.75 -0.31 -5.21
C HIS A 125 -13.07 -0.35 -3.72
N SER A 126 -12.42 -1.26 -2.96
CA SER A 126 -12.70 -1.49 -1.54
C SER A 126 -11.48 -1.98 -0.77
N CYS A 127 -11.58 -1.96 0.56
CA CYS A 127 -10.57 -2.60 1.42
C CYS A 127 -10.48 -4.11 1.17
N GLU A 128 -11.55 -4.77 0.75
CA GLU A 128 -11.57 -6.19 0.42
C GLU A 128 -10.72 -6.49 -0.80
N ASP A 129 -10.68 -5.59 -1.80
CA ASP A 129 -9.82 -5.74 -2.98
C ASP A 129 -8.34 -5.69 -2.59
N VAL A 130 -7.98 -4.79 -1.68
CA VAL A 130 -6.63 -4.76 -1.10
C VAL A 130 -6.31 -6.10 -0.43
N GLY A 131 -7.27 -6.67 0.32
CA GLY A 131 -7.14 -8.00 0.90
C GLY A 131 -6.91 -9.09 -0.15
N ASN A 132 -7.71 -9.11 -1.22
CA ASN A 132 -7.57 -10.07 -2.31
C ASN A 132 -6.18 -10.00 -2.95
N ILE A 133 -5.67 -8.80 -3.23
CA ILE A 133 -4.31 -8.58 -3.77
C ILE A 133 -3.25 -9.12 -2.81
N VAL A 134 -3.39 -8.88 -1.49
CA VAL A 134 -2.49 -9.45 -0.46
C VAL A 134 -2.50 -10.97 -0.53
N PHE A 135 -3.69 -11.60 -0.58
CA PHE A 135 -3.80 -13.07 -0.61
C PHE A 135 -3.27 -13.66 -1.92
N ASN A 136 -3.42 -12.98 -3.05
CA ASN A 136 -2.79 -13.38 -4.31
C ASN A 136 -1.26 -13.38 -4.20
N LEU A 137 -0.68 -12.33 -3.59
CA LEU A 137 0.78 -12.26 -3.34
C LEU A 137 1.27 -13.34 -2.36
N ILE A 138 0.44 -13.74 -1.40
CA ILE A 138 0.73 -14.86 -0.50
C ILE A 138 0.70 -16.18 -1.27
N GLY A 139 -0.33 -16.41 -2.07
CA GLY A 139 -0.46 -17.60 -2.92
C GLY A 139 0.75 -17.79 -3.84
N ALA A 140 1.26 -16.71 -4.40
CA ALA A 140 2.48 -16.71 -5.22
C ALA A 140 3.79 -16.79 -4.40
N GLY A 141 3.71 -16.83 -3.07
CA GLY A 141 4.87 -16.94 -2.18
C GLY A 141 5.74 -15.68 -2.10
N VAL A 142 5.21 -14.54 -2.55
CA VAL A 142 5.86 -13.21 -2.42
C VAL A 142 5.75 -12.70 -1.00
N PHE A 143 4.56 -12.83 -0.40
CA PHE A 143 4.30 -12.50 1.00
C PHE A 143 4.23 -13.77 1.86
N GLY A 144 4.63 -13.65 3.12
CA GLY A 144 4.39 -14.69 4.11
C GLY A 144 3.15 -14.38 4.93
N LYS A 145 2.38 -15.41 5.28
CA LYS A 145 1.26 -15.29 6.21
C LYS A 145 1.50 -16.09 7.48
N THR A 146 0.79 -15.72 8.54
CA THR A 146 0.64 -16.52 9.75
C THR A 146 -0.72 -17.24 9.74
N GLU A 147 -0.92 -18.23 10.61
CA GLU A 147 -2.20 -18.95 10.72
C GLU A 147 -3.38 -18.05 11.11
N GLN A 148 -3.08 -16.90 11.72
CA GLN A 148 -4.09 -15.95 12.17
C GLN A 148 -4.50 -14.95 11.09
N ASP A 149 -3.85 -14.94 9.92
CA ASP A 149 -4.15 -14.00 8.84
C ASP A 149 -5.37 -14.46 8.06
N SER A 150 -6.41 -13.63 8.07
CA SER A 150 -7.68 -13.86 7.40
C SER A 150 -8.05 -12.68 6.50
N ILE A 151 -8.73 -12.98 5.41
CA ILE A 151 -9.30 -11.96 4.51
C ILE A 151 -10.36 -11.09 5.22
N GLU A 152 -11.00 -11.65 6.26
CA GLU A 152 -12.01 -10.94 7.07
C GLU A 152 -11.47 -9.65 7.72
N HIS A 153 -10.15 -9.56 7.93
CA HIS A 153 -9.51 -8.37 8.51
C HIS A 153 -9.41 -7.19 7.55
N PHE A 154 -9.78 -7.41 6.29
CA PHE A 154 -9.83 -6.37 5.27
C PHE A 154 -11.27 -5.92 4.97
N LYS A 155 -12.29 -6.54 5.59
CA LYS A 155 -13.68 -6.17 5.34
C LYS A 155 -14.08 -4.92 6.11
N ASN A 156 -14.68 -3.96 5.41
CA ASN A 156 -15.33 -2.76 5.99
C ASN A 156 -14.46 -1.99 6.99
N VAL A 157 -13.15 -1.86 6.73
CA VAL A 157 -12.23 -1.14 7.64
C VAL A 157 -12.42 0.37 7.52
N TYR A 158 -12.55 0.88 6.29
CA TYR A 158 -12.90 2.27 5.99
C TYR A 158 -13.53 2.40 4.62
N ASP A 159 -14.28 3.47 4.44
CA ASP A 159 -14.90 3.86 3.17
C ASP A 159 -13.91 4.69 2.33
N PHE A 160 -13.77 4.35 1.04
CA PHE A 160 -12.81 5.01 0.15
C PHE A 160 -13.21 6.45 -0.14
N GLU A 161 -14.50 6.73 -0.29
CA GLU A 161 -14.98 8.10 -0.53
C GLU A 161 -14.71 9.00 0.69
N GLU A 162 -14.95 8.45 1.89
CA GLU A 162 -14.69 9.18 3.12
C GLU A 162 -13.22 9.54 3.31
N VAL A 163 -12.32 8.61 2.96
CA VAL A 163 -10.90 8.70 3.26
C VAL A 163 -10.12 9.39 2.14
N PHE A 164 -10.52 9.22 0.88
CA PHE A 164 -9.75 9.70 -0.27
C PHE A 164 -10.40 10.86 -1.01
N VAL A 165 -11.72 11.10 -0.85
CA VAL A 165 -12.44 12.18 -1.53
C VAL A 165 -12.78 13.32 -0.59
N LYS A 166 -13.42 13.03 0.55
CA LYS A 166 -13.85 14.07 1.50
C LYS A 166 -12.75 15.03 1.96
N PRO A 167 -11.49 14.59 2.20
CA PRO A 167 -10.42 15.50 2.62
C PRO A 167 -10.09 16.59 1.59
N PHE A 168 -10.43 16.36 0.32
CA PHE A 168 -10.19 17.29 -0.79
C PHE A 168 -11.46 17.99 -1.29
N ALA A 169 -12.63 17.68 -0.69
CA ALA A 169 -13.86 18.35 -1.03
C ALA A 169 -13.78 19.84 -0.65
N PRO A 170 -14.21 20.77 -1.54
CA PRO A 170 -14.23 22.18 -1.22
C PRO A 170 -15.16 22.42 -0.02
N GLU A 171 -14.71 23.18 0.96
CA GLU A 171 -15.58 23.64 2.03
C GLU A 171 -16.76 24.40 1.41
N LYS A 172 -18.00 24.02 1.73
CA LYS A 172 -19.17 24.78 1.29
C LYS A 172 -18.98 26.22 1.77
N PRO A 173 -19.04 27.22 0.87
CA PRO A 173 -18.97 28.60 1.29
C PRO A 173 -20.07 28.81 2.35
N PRO A 174 -19.78 29.56 3.42
CA PRO A 174 -20.81 29.83 4.44
C PRO A 174 -22.04 30.38 3.72
N THR A 175 -23.17 29.73 3.90
CA THR A 175 -24.45 30.18 3.34
C THR A 175 -24.62 31.63 3.74
N ALA A 176 -24.40 32.55 2.80
CA ALA A 176 -24.66 33.96 3.02
C ALA A 176 -26.12 34.05 3.46
N LYS A 177 -26.34 34.41 4.73
CA LYS A 177 -27.69 34.78 5.20
C LYS A 177 -28.17 35.87 4.24
N ALA A 178 -29.21 35.56 3.48
CA ALA A 178 -29.87 36.54 2.63
C ALA A 178 -30.13 37.80 3.48
N PRO A 179 -29.75 39.00 3.01
CA PRO A 179 -30.04 40.22 3.75
C PRO A 179 -31.56 40.39 3.86
N SER A 180 -32.07 40.16 5.03
CA SER A 180 -33.48 40.31 5.35
C SER A 180 -33.81 41.79 5.59
N HIS A 181 -33.58 42.65 4.61
CA HIS A 181 -34.14 44.01 4.63
C HIS A 181 -34.07 44.64 3.20
N LEU A 182 -35.09 44.37 2.42
CA LEU A 182 -35.49 45.31 1.38
C LEU A 182 -36.43 46.32 2.03
N PRO A 183 -36.06 47.61 2.16
CA PRO A 183 -37.04 48.62 2.60
C PRO A 183 -38.13 48.73 1.56
N ALA A 184 -39.38 48.65 2.01
CA ALA A 184 -40.57 48.80 1.19
C ALA A 184 -40.53 50.12 0.40
N ARG A 185 -40.62 50.05 -0.90
CA ARG A 185 -40.73 51.17 -1.82
C ARG A 185 -42.01 51.93 -1.50
N ARG A 186 -41.89 53.16 -0.97
CA ARG A 186 -43.01 54.05 -0.76
C ARG A 186 -43.72 54.35 -2.09
N PRO A 187 -45.07 54.33 -2.14
CA PRO A 187 -45.79 54.73 -3.32
C PRO A 187 -45.65 56.26 -3.52
N ALA A 188 -45.36 56.67 -4.75
CA ALA A 188 -45.33 58.06 -5.14
C ALA A 188 -46.72 58.67 -5.07
N THR A 189 -46.93 59.66 -4.22
CA THR A 189 -48.15 60.48 -4.19
C THR A 189 -48.12 61.39 -5.40
N SER A 190 -49.07 61.16 -6.32
CA SER A 190 -49.40 62.08 -7.39
C SER A 190 -50.12 63.31 -6.74
N SER A 191 -49.52 64.50 -6.98
CA SER A 191 -50.20 65.78 -6.69
C SER A 191 -50.56 66.47 -8.00
N LYS A 192 -51.78 66.95 -8.01
CA LYS A 192 -52.43 67.78 -9.05
C LYS A 192 -51.64 69.01 -9.41
#